data_1a239f6cd1da161cc8de9336808083bc
#
_entry.id   1a239f6cd1da161cc8de9336808083bc
#
_cell.length_a   1.000
_cell.length_b   1.000
_cell.length_c   1.000
_cell.angle_alpha   90.00
_cell.angle_beta   90.00
_cell.angle_gamma   90.00
#
_symmetry.space_group_name_H-M   'P 1'
#
loop_
_entity.id
_entity.type
_entity.pdbx_description
1 polymer ?
#
loop_
_entity_poly.entity_id
_entity_poly.type
_entity_poly.pdbx_seq_one_letter_code
_entity_poly.pdbx_strand_id
1 'polypeptide(L)'
;MGQPQEQSEGTEAGKPPLRVGMVGYAFMGAAHSQGWRTAGRVFDLPLNPVQAVICGRDAAAVRAAADRHGWASTETDWRAMIERDDVDLVDICTPGDSHAEIALAALAAGKHVLCEKPLANTVEEAASMALAAEEAHARGQVAMVGFNYRRVPATAQARRMVAEGRLGRLRHVRVTYLQDWLVDPQFPLTWRLRREQAGSGSLGDLGAHIVDLAQYLVGEPLAGVSALTETFVRERPLPTGATSGLSAVTSAGTGQVTVDDAALFTARFPSGALASFEATRYATGRKNALRIELNGERGSLAFDLERLNELSFHDATEPGAEAGFRRILVTEPDHPYLDAWWPPGHGLGYEHTFVHQARDLVHAIAEGRRPEPSFADGLQVQRVLAAVEESAEKNSVYTPIAV
;
A
#
# COMPACT_ATOMS: atom_id res chain seq x y z
N MET A 1 64.36 -12.38 -3.07
CA MET A 1 63.46 -13.42 -3.66
C MET A 1 62.22 -13.44 -2.82
N GLY A 2 61.22 -12.68 -3.20
CA GLY A 2 59.91 -12.66 -2.57
C GLY A 2 59.00 -13.62 -3.32
N GLN A 3 58.34 -14.52 -2.57
CA GLN A 3 57.32 -15.41 -3.13
C GLN A 3 56.07 -14.60 -3.48
N PRO A 4 55.40 -14.90 -4.59
CA PRO A 4 54.09 -14.30 -4.88
C PRO A 4 53.05 -14.91 -3.92
N GLN A 5 52.30 -14.04 -3.25
CA GLN A 5 51.06 -14.43 -2.56
C GLN A 5 50.02 -14.80 -3.62
N GLU A 6 49.59 -16.06 -3.63
CA GLU A 6 48.40 -16.53 -4.32
C GLU A 6 47.18 -15.80 -3.74
N GLN A 7 46.62 -14.89 -4.52
CA GLN A 7 45.28 -14.37 -4.26
C GLN A 7 44.29 -15.50 -4.56
N SER A 8 43.70 -16.05 -3.55
CA SER A 8 42.54 -16.96 -3.66
C SER A 8 41.40 -16.16 -4.27
N GLU A 9 41.14 -16.33 -5.56
CA GLU A 9 39.87 -15.98 -6.19
C GLU A 9 38.78 -16.87 -5.56
N GLY A 10 38.23 -16.41 -4.46
CA GLY A 10 36.93 -16.88 -3.96
C GLY A 10 35.88 -16.44 -4.98
N THR A 11 35.38 -17.35 -5.80
CA THR A 11 34.13 -17.16 -6.55
C THR A 11 33.04 -16.85 -5.54
N GLU A 12 32.66 -15.56 -5.42
CA GLU A 12 31.42 -15.17 -4.75
C GLU A 12 30.28 -15.88 -5.48
N ALA A 13 29.76 -16.96 -4.90
CA ALA A 13 28.53 -17.60 -5.36
C ALA A 13 27.46 -16.50 -5.28
N GLY A 14 26.95 -16.05 -6.43
CA GLY A 14 25.95 -15.01 -6.51
C GLY A 14 24.73 -15.38 -5.65
N LYS A 15 24.11 -14.37 -5.03
CA LYS A 15 22.90 -14.56 -4.19
C LYS A 15 21.82 -15.31 -4.97
N PRO A 16 21.07 -16.24 -4.33
CA PRO A 16 19.97 -16.97 -4.99
C PRO A 16 18.98 -15.98 -5.64
N PRO A 17 18.53 -16.23 -6.88
CA PRO A 17 17.54 -15.38 -7.52
C PRO A 17 16.17 -15.52 -6.87
N LEU A 18 15.43 -14.42 -6.75
CA LEU A 18 13.99 -14.38 -6.52
C LEU A 18 13.33 -13.87 -7.80
N ARG A 19 12.73 -14.78 -8.58
CA ARG A 19 12.19 -14.49 -9.90
C ARG A 19 10.75 -13.98 -9.77
N VAL A 20 10.55 -12.72 -10.10
CA VAL A 20 9.26 -12.02 -9.97
C VAL A 20 8.48 -12.12 -11.27
N GLY A 21 7.21 -12.56 -11.18
CA GLY A 21 6.20 -12.41 -12.21
C GLY A 21 5.20 -11.33 -11.79
N MET A 22 4.93 -10.34 -12.64
CA MET A 22 4.00 -9.26 -12.30
C MET A 22 2.77 -9.27 -13.20
N VAL A 23 1.58 -9.15 -12.62
CA VAL A 23 0.31 -9.04 -13.34
C VAL A 23 -0.19 -7.60 -13.28
N GLY A 24 -0.25 -6.92 -14.44
CA GLY A 24 -0.62 -5.51 -14.54
C GLY A 24 0.58 -4.60 -14.78
N TYR A 25 0.48 -3.71 -15.78
CA TYR A 25 1.57 -2.85 -16.24
C TYR A 25 1.19 -1.36 -16.25
N ALA A 26 0.04 -0.98 -15.67
CA ALA A 26 -0.39 0.40 -15.57
C ALA A 26 0.39 1.15 -14.47
N PHE A 27 -0.16 2.20 -13.91
CA PHE A 27 0.52 3.07 -12.94
C PHE A 27 1.19 2.29 -11.78
N MET A 28 0.45 1.38 -11.13
CA MET A 28 1.02 0.58 -10.03
C MET A 28 2.08 -0.39 -10.52
N GLY A 29 1.85 -1.07 -11.65
CA GLY A 29 2.88 -1.94 -12.24
C GLY A 29 4.16 -1.20 -12.61
N ALA A 30 4.09 0.05 -13.06
CA ALA A 30 5.27 0.88 -13.29
C ALA A 30 6.00 1.23 -11.98
N ALA A 31 5.26 1.56 -10.90
CA ALA A 31 5.82 1.85 -9.58
C ALA A 31 6.51 0.62 -8.97
N HIS A 32 5.87 -0.55 -9.01
CA HIS A 32 6.43 -1.81 -8.54
C HIS A 32 7.65 -2.25 -9.36
N SER A 33 7.60 -2.11 -10.69
CA SER A 33 8.76 -2.37 -11.56
C SER A 33 9.98 -1.54 -11.15
N GLN A 34 9.78 -0.27 -10.81
CA GLN A 34 10.85 0.60 -10.30
C GLN A 34 11.36 0.11 -8.94
N GLY A 35 10.44 -0.33 -8.06
CA GLY A 35 10.79 -0.91 -6.76
C GLY A 35 11.69 -2.14 -6.91
N TRP A 36 11.27 -3.12 -7.70
CA TRP A 36 12.04 -4.35 -7.96
C TRP A 36 13.40 -4.09 -8.58
N ARG A 37 13.46 -3.22 -9.60
CA ARG A 37 14.70 -2.87 -10.29
C ARG A 37 15.73 -2.23 -9.36
N THR A 38 15.27 -1.48 -8.36
CA THR A 38 16.14 -0.64 -7.52
C THR A 38 16.54 -1.34 -6.23
N ALA A 39 15.67 -2.17 -5.63
CA ALA A 39 15.87 -2.73 -4.31
C ALA A 39 17.20 -3.47 -4.13
N GLY A 40 17.53 -4.40 -5.02
CA GLY A 40 18.80 -5.15 -4.97
C GLY A 40 20.06 -4.36 -5.34
N ARG A 41 19.91 -3.11 -5.79
CA ARG A 41 21.03 -2.21 -6.10
C ARG A 41 21.36 -1.26 -4.96
N VAL A 42 20.37 -1.01 -4.09
CA VAL A 42 20.49 -0.10 -2.95
C VAL A 42 20.73 -0.87 -1.66
N PHE A 43 19.96 -1.95 -1.45
CA PHE A 43 20.05 -2.75 -0.23
C PHE A 43 20.86 -4.02 -0.46
N ASP A 44 21.59 -4.44 0.58
CA ASP A 44 22.23 -5.75 0.62
C ASP A 44 21.16 -6.82 0.97
N LEU A 45 20.46 -7.30 -0.06
CA LEU A 45 19.36 -8.26 0.11
C LEU A 45 19.88 -9.71 0.19
N PRO A 46 19.21 -10.59 0.95
CA PRO A 46 19.57 -12.02 1.03
C PRO A 46 19.30 -12.80 -0.25
N LEU A 47 18.34 -12.35 -1.07
CA LEU A 47 18.01 -12.89 -2.38
C LEU A 47 18.17 -11.77 -3.44
N ASN A 48 18.44 -12.17 -4.69
CA ASN A 48 18.55 -11.23 -5.81
C ASN A 48 17.21 -11.13 -6.58
N PRO A 49 16.43 -10.05 -6.47
CA PRO A 49 15.20 -9.87 -7.23
C PRO A 49 15.48 -9.80 -8.74
N VAL A 50 14.79 -10.62 -9.51
CA VAL A 50 14.87 -10.68 -10.97
C VAL A 50 13.49 -10.42 -11.57
N GLN A 51 13.38 -9.40 -12.42
CA GLN A 51 12.16 -9.10 -13.17
C GLN A 51 12.02 -10.10 -14.33
N ALA A 52 11.44 -11.30 -14.04
CA ALA A 52 11.41 -12.42 -14.96
C ALA A 52 10.32 -12.27 -16.03
N VAL A 53 9.09 -11.98 -15.62
CA VAL A 53 7.96 -11.89 -16.56
C VAL A 53 6.94 -10.83 -16.11
N ILE A 54 6.43 -10.05 -17.08
CA ILE A 54 5.30 -9.14 -16.86
C ILE A 54 4.11 -9.61 -17.69
N CYS A 55 2.92 -9.60 -17.09
CA CYS A 55 1.71 -10.10 -17.71
C CYS A 55 0.65 -9.01 -17.89
N GLY A 56 -0.04 -9.04 -19.04
CA GLY A 56 -1.16 -8.17 -19.33
C GLY A 56 -1.86 -8.54 -20.63
N ARG A 57 -3.18 -8.32 -20.70
CA ARG A 57 -4.07 -8.81 -21.75
C ARG A 57 -3.76 -8.32 -23.18
N ASP A 58 -3.13 -7.16 -23.32
CA ASP A 58 -2.74 -6.61 -24.62
C ASP A 58 -1.25 -6.90 -24.86
N ALA A 59 -0.97 -7.75 -25.85
CA ALA A 59 0.38 -8.22 -26.18
C ALA A 59 1.34 -7.10 -26.59
N ALA A 60 0.86 -6.08 -27.32
CA ALA A 60 1.68 -4.95 -27.74
C ALA A 60 2.01 -4.02 -26.56
N ALA A 61 1.01 -3.71 -25.73
CA ALA A 61 1.17 -2.84 -24.58
C ALA A 61 2.03 -3.49 -23.50
N VAL A 62 1.86 -4.80 -23.22
CA VAL A 62 2.69 -5.50 -22.23
C VAL A 62 4.15 -5.62 -22.72
N ARG A 63 4.38 -5.82 -24.01
CA ARG A 63 5.73 -5.81 -24.58
C ARG A 63 6.40 -4.43 -24.41
N ALA A 64 5.69 -3.35 -24.75
CA ALA A 64 6.22 -1.99 -24.56
C ALA A 64 6.51 -1.68 -23.08
N ALA A 65 5.71 -2.20 -22.15
CA ALA A 65 5.96 -2.09 -20.71
C ALA A 65 7.19 -2.90 -20.28
N ALA A 66 7.35 -4.12 -20.79
CA ALA A 66 8.52 -4.96 -20.54
C ALA A 66 9.82 -4.26 -20.96
N ASP A 67 9.85 -3.75 -22.19
CA ASP A 67 11.02 -3.06 -22.75
C ASP A 67 11.35 -1.79 -21.94
N ARG A 68 10.32 -1.01 -21.54
CA ARG A 68 10.49 0.20 -20.74
C ARG A 68 11.03 -0.07 -19.33
N HIS A 69 10.52 -1.12 -18.68
CA HIS A 69 10.79 -1.37 -17.26
C HIS A 69 11.84 -2.46 -17.01
N GLY A 70 12.35 -3.11 -18.06
CA GLY A 70 13.44 -4.09 -17.98
C GLY A 70 12.99 -5.49 -17.56
N TRP A 71 11.78 -5.92 -17.94
CA TRP A 71 11.32 -7.29 -17.74
C TRP A 71 11.86 -8.23 -18.83
N ALA A 72 12.32 -9.40 -18.43
CA ALA A 72 12.97 -10.34 -19.33
C ALA A 72 12.00 -10.96 -20.36
N SER A 73 10.74 -11.17 -19.98
CA SER A 73 9.73 -11.79 -20.84
C SER A 73 8.34 -11.24 -20.58
N THR A 74 7.38 -11.60 -21.44
CA THR A 74 5.98 -11.18 -21.32
C THR A 74 5.04 -12.36 -21.47
N GLU A 75 3.87 -12.27 -20.78
CA GLU A 75 2.73 -13.18 -20.92
C GLU A 75 1.45 -12.39 -21.15
N THR A 76 0.44 -13.02 -21.77
CA THR A 76 -0.90 -12.44 -21.94
C THR A 76 -1.97 -13.11 -21.09
N ASP A 77 -1.64 -14.26 -20.52
CA ASP A 77 -2.47 -14.99 -19.57
C ASP A 77 -1.71 -15.18 -18.24
N TRP A 78 -2.26 -14.62 -17.17
CA TRP A 78 -1.66 -14.75 -15.85
C TRP A 78 -1.65 -16.18 -15.31
N ARG A 79 -2.56 -17.06 -15.78
CA ARG A 79 -2.57 -18.47 -15.39
C ARG A 79 -1.35 -19.19 -15.94
N ALA A 80 -1.06 -18.97 -17.22
CA ALA A 80 0.16 -19.49 -17.83
C ALA A 80 1.44 -18.95 -17.13
N MET A 81 1.43 -17.68 -16.72
CA MET A 81 2.55 -17.10 -15.96
C MET A 81 2.75 -17.78 -14.60
N ILE A 82 1.69 -18.06 -13.86
CA ILE A 82 1.77 -18.73 -12.55
C ILE A 82 2.35 -20.15 -12.66
N GLU A 83 2.05 -20.86 -13.72
CA GLU A 83 2.55 -22.24 -13.96
C GLU A 83 4.04 -22.32 -14.33
N ARG A 84 4.69 -21.17 -14.60
CA ARG A 84 6.11 -21.15 -15.00
C ARG A 84 7.04 -21.53 -13.86
N ASP A 85 8.05 -22.34 -14.15
CA ASP A 85 9.11 -22.73 -13.21
C ASP A 85 10.10 -21.60 -12.93
N ASP A 86 10.13 -20.57 -13.80
CA ASP A 86 10.97 -19.38 -13.66
C ASP A 86 10.23 -18.19 -12.99
N VAL A 87 9.19 -18.46 -12.21
CA VAL A 87 8.49 -17.51 -11.34
C VAL A 87 8.45 -18.07 -9.93
N ASP A 88 8.96 -17.30 -8.96
CA ASP A 88 8.96 -17.62 -7.53
C ASP A 88 7.93 -16.80 -6.75
N LEU A 89 7.69 -15.57 -7.21
CA LEU A 89 6.80 -14.59 -6.59
C LEU A 89 5.87 -13.98 -7.64
N VAL A 90 4.59 -13.87 -7.32
CA VAL A 90 3.57 -13.19 -8.13
C VAL A 90 3.25 -11.83 -7.50
N ASP A 91 3.48 -10.74 -8.25
CA ASP A 91 3.16 -9.36 -7.87
C ASP A 91 1.91 -8.90 -8.61
N ILE A 92 0.82 -8.63 -7.88
CA ILE A 92 -0.53 -8.38 -8.41
C ILE A 92 -0.82 -6.88 -8.35
N CYS A 93 -0.81 -6.23 -9.53
CA CYS A 93 -1.02 -4.80 -9.73
C CYS A 93 -2.27 -4.52 -10.60
N THR A 94 -3.24 -5.41 -10.60
CA THR A 94 -4.49 -5.34 -11.35
C THR A 94 -5.58 -4.55 -10.60
N PRO A 95 -6.76 -4.30 -11.18
CA PRO A 95 -7.93 -3.86 -10.42
C PRO A 95 -8.39 -4.89 -9.39
N GLY A 96 -9.04 -4.41 -8.31
CA GLY A 96 -9.40 -5.19 -7.13
C GLY A 96 -10.26 -6.43 -7.38
N ASP A 97 -11.09 -6.42 -8.42
CA ASP A 97 -11.96 -7.53 -8.83
C ASP A 97 -11.21 -8.80 -9.26
N SER A 98 -9.93 -8.70 -9.54
CA SER A 98 -9.09 -9.85 -9.94
C SER A 98 -8.07 -10.28 -8.87
N HIS A 99 -7.94 -9.54 -7.77
CA HIS A 99 -6.94 -9.84 -6.74
C HIS A 99 -7.11 -11.23 -6.15
N ALA A 100 -8.34 -11.57 -5.73
CA ALA A 100 -8.62 -12.85 -5.07
C ALA A 100 -8.32 -14.04 -5.98
N GLU A 101 -8.82 -14.03 -7.22
CA GLU A 101 -8.60 -15.13 -8.16
C GLU A 101 -7.10 -15.38 -8.42
N ILE A 102 -6.34 -14.32 -8.69
CA ILE A 102 -4.92 -14.42 -9.00
C ILE A 102 -4.11 -14.85 -7.76
N ALA A 103 -4.38 -14.24 -6.59
CA ALA A 103 -3.65 -14.54 -5.36
C ALA A 103 -3.87 -15.99 -4.89
N LEU A 104 -5.12 -16.46 -4.92
CA LEU A 104 -5.45 -17.84 -4.55
C LEU A 104 -4.79 -18.85 -5.47
N ALA A 105 -4.79 -18.60 -6.79
CA ALA A 105 -4.12 -19.47 -7.77
C ALA A 105 -2.59 -19.47 -7.55
N ALA A 106 -1.98 -18.31 -7.30
CA ALA A 106 -0.55 -18.20 -7.04
C ALA A 106 -0.13 -18.96 -5.77
N LEU A 107 -0.87 -18.80 -4.67
CA LEU A 107 -0.62 -19.52 -3.43
C LEU A 107 -0.80 -21.04 -3.58
N ALA A 108 -1.82 -21.47 -4.34
CA ALA A 108 -2.03 -22.89 -4.65
C ALA A 108 -0.89 -23.49 -5.49
N ALA A 109 -0.32 -22.70 -6.40
CA ALA A 109 0.84 -23.09 -7.22
C ALA A 109 2.20 -23.00 -6.49
N GLY A 110 2.20 -22.69 -5.19
CA GLY A 110 3.44 -22.65 -4.40
C GLY A 110 4.22 -21.33 -4.53
N LYS A 111 3.65 -20.28 -5.09
CA LYS A 111 4.31 -18.99 -5.27
C LYS A 111 4.16 -18.09 -4.03
N HIS A 112 5.16 -17.24 -3.76
CA HIS A 112 4.97 -16.09 -2.88
C HIS A 112 4.06 -15.05 -3.56
N VAL A 113 3.40 -14.20 -2.78
CA VAL A 113 2.48 -13.19 -3.33
C VAL A 113 2.73 -11.81 -2.73
N LEU A 114 2.78 -10.79 -3.60
CA LEU A 114 2.56 -9.40 -3.27
C LEU A 114 1.26 -8.96 -3.95
N CYS A 115 0.28 -8.47 -3.21
CA CYS A 115 -0.99 -8.03 -3.77
C CYS A 115 -1.23 -6.55 -3.46
N GLU A 116 -1.58 -5.76 -4.48
CA GLU A 116 -1.98 -4.37 -4.27
C GLU A 116 -3.22 -4.23 -3.37
N LYS A 117 -3.37 -3.05 -2.79
CA LYS A 117 -4.49 -2.66 -1.93
C LYS A 117 -5.68 -2.07 -2.77
N PRO A 118 -6.91 -2.13 -2.24
CA PRO A 118 -7.35 -2.99 -1.13
C PRO A 118 -7.16 -4.46 -1.47
N LEU A 119 -7.03 -5.31 -0.46
CA LEU A 119 -6.72 -6.74 -0.66
C LEU A 119 -7.74 -7.42 -1.58
N ALA A 120 -9.01 -7.08 -1.42
CA ALA A 120 -10.14 -7.58 -2.21
C ALA A 120 -11.26 -6.55 -2.24
N ASN A 121 -12.32 -6.80 -3.03
CA ASN A 121 -13.51 -5.96 -3.08
C ASN A 121 -14.54 -6.30 -1.98
N THR A 122 -14.50 -7.52 -1.44
CA THR A 122 -15.43 -7.99 -0.38
C THR A 122 -14.69 -8.58 0.81
N VAL A 123 -15.37 -8.68 1.97
CA VAL A 123 -14.82 -9.33 3.16
C VAL A 123 -14.64 -10.83 2.94
N GLU A 124 -15.54 -11.47 2.20
CA GLU A 124 -15.52 -12.89 1.90
C GLU A 124 -14.31 -13.27 1.05
N GLU A 125 -14.01 -12.49 0.03
CA GLU A 125 -12.79 -12.65 -0.80
C GLU A 125 -11.54 -12.46 0.05
N ALA A 126 -11.46 -11.37 0.83
CA ALA A 126 -10.33 -11.09 1.70
C ALA A 126 -10.12 -12.18 2.77
N ALA A 127 -11.21 -12.74 3.32
CA ALA A 127 -11.15 -13.84 4.28
C ALA A 127 -10.61 -15.12 3.64
N SER A 128 -11.06 -15.45 2.42
CA SER A 128 -10.54 -16.58 1.66
C SER A 128 -9.05 -16.43 1.34
N MET A 129 -8.63 -15.23 0.95
CA MET A 129 -7.23 -14.92 0.69
C MET A 129 -6.36 -15.01 1.96
N ALA A 130 -6.86 -14.48 3.09
CA ALA A 130 -6.13 -14.54 4.37
C ALA A 130 -5.97 -15.98 4.86
N LEU A 131 -7.02 -16.80 4.74
CA LEU A 131 -6.95 -18.23 5.08
C LEU A 131 -5.94 -18.98 4.20
N ALA A 132 -6.01 -18.78 2.89
CA ALA A 132 -5.07 -19.40 1.94
C ALA A 132 -3.61 -18.97 2.20
N ALA A 133 -3.40 -17.70 2.58
CA ALA A 133 -2.08 -17.19 2.94
C ALA A 133 -1.54 -17.83 4.23
N GLU A 134 -2.39 -18.09 5.22
CA GLU A 134 -2.02 -18.79 6.44
C GLU A 134 -1.60 -20.25 6.15
N GLU A 135 -2.38 -20.96 5.35
CA GLU A 135 -2.06 -22.31 4.91
C GLU A 135 -0.77 -22.36 4.06
N ALA A 136 -0.58 -21.36 3.20
CA ALA A 136 0.61 -21.23 2.38
C ALA A 136 1.86 -20.92 3.22
N HIS A 137 1.72 -20.11 4.27
CA HIS A 137 2.82 -19.82 5.18
C HIS A 137 3.34 -21.07 5.89
N ALA A 138 2.46 -21.99 6.26
CA ALA A 138 2.86 -23.29 6.81
C ALA A 138 3.70 -24.15 5.82
N ARG A 139 3.65 -23.84 4.52
CA ARG A 139 4.48 -24.46 3.47
C ARG A 139 5.72 -23.61 3.10
N GLY A 140 5.99 -22.52 3.82
CA GLY A 140 7.12 -21.63 3.58
C GLY A 140 6.86 -20.47 2.60
N GLN A 141 5.62 -20.26 2.16
CA GLN A 141 5.25 -19.16 1.29
C GLN A 141 4.97 -17.89 2.10
N VAL A 142 5.14 -16.75 1.45
CA VAL A 142 4.89 -15.41 2.05
C VAL A 142 3.89 -14.67 1.18
N ALA A 143 2.86 -14.08 1.82
CA ALA A 143 1.83 -13.28 1.17
C ALA A 143 1.71 -11.90 1.85
N MET A 144 1.99 -10.81 1.12
CA MET A 144 2.03 -9.43 1.60
C MET A 144 1.06 -8.54 0.83
N VAL A 145 0.43 -7.59 1.54
CA VAL A 145 -0.40 -6.53 0.93
C VAL A 145 0.43 -5.29 0.65
N GLY A 146 0.12 -4.58 -0.44
CA GLY A 146 0.82 -3.40 -0.91
C GLY A 146 0.50 -2.09 -0.16
N PHE A 147 0.41 -2.08 1.16
CA PHE A 147 0.28 -0.85 1.95
C PHE A 147 1.62 -0.13 2.08
N ASN A 148 2.06 0.47 0.98
CA ASN A 148 3.38 1.09 0.84
C ASN A 148 3.63 2.28 1.78
N TYR A 149 2.60 2.97 2.26
CA TYR A 149 2.78 4.13 3.17
C TYR A 149 3.28 3.75 4.56
N ARG A 150 3.16 2.49 4.99
CA ARG A 150 3.88 1.99 6.19
C ARG A 150 5.41 2.13 6.04
N ARG A 151 5.93 2.21 4.80
CA ARG A 151 7.36 2.22 4.43
C ARG A 151 7.91 3.59 4.07
N VAL A 152 7.14 4.63 4.29
CA VAL A 152 7.67 5.99 4.35
C VAL A 152 8.55 6.08 5.59
N PRO A 153 9.82 6.50 5.52
CA PRO A 153 10.68 6.58 6.69
C PRO A 153 10.07 7.36 7.86
N ALA A 154 9.33 8.44 7.56
CA ALA A 154 8.67 9.25 8.59
C ALA A 154 7.52 8.48 9.29
N THR A 155 6.72 7.69 8.59
CA THR A 155 5.66 6.87 9.20
C THR A 155 6.24 5.69 9.99
N ALA A 156 7.28 5.05 9.47
CA ALA A 156 8.00 4.01 10.20
C ALA A 156 8.67 4.56 11.49
N GLN A 157 9.24 5.76 11.41
CA GLN A 157 9.77 6.46 12.59
C GLN A 157 8.66 6.81 13.58
N ALA A 158 7.51 7.30 13.11
CA ALA A 158 6.35 7.56 13.96
C ALA A 158 5.89 6.29 14.69
N ARG A 159 5.81 5.15 13.99
CA ARG A 159 5.49 3.84 14.59
C ARG A 159 6.48 3.45 15.69
N ARG A 160 7.79 3.61 15.44
CA ARG A 160 8.84 3.37 16.42
C ARG A 160 8.64 4.22 17.67
N MET A 161 8.40 5.52 17.52
CA MET A 161 8.19 6.44 18.63
C MET A 161 6.93 6.10 19.45
N VAL A 162 5.83 5.69 18.79
CA VAL A 162 4.63 5.22 19.49
C VAL A 162 4.91 3.94 20.26
N ALA A 163 5.57 2.96 19.66
CA ALA A 163 5.93 1.70 20.31
C ALA A 163 6.88 1.87 21.51
N GLU A 164 7.79 2.86 21.46
CA GLU A 164 8.66 3.26 22.57
C GLU A 164 7.92 4.03 23.68
N GLY A 165 6.60 4.27 23.53
CA GLY A 165 5.78 4.96 24.52
C GLY A 165 6.02 6.47 24.60
N ARG A 166 6.62 7.09 23.56
CA ARG A 166 6.92 8.53 23.54
C ARG A 166 5.67 9.41 23.67
N LEU A 167 4.52 8.92 23.21
CA LEU A 167 3.24 9.63 23.32
C LEU A 167 2.46 9.30 24.59
N GLY A 168 2.86 8.27 25.35
CA GLY A 168 2.05 7.71 26.42
C GLY A 168 0.78 7.06 25.86
N ARG A 169 -0.30 6.97 26.67
CA ARG A 169 -1.57 6.44 26.23
C ARG A 169 -2.19 7.35 25.16
N LEU A 170 -2.50 6.81 23.99
CA LEU A 170 -3.17 7.55 22.92
C LEU A 170 -4.62 7.88 23.29
N ARG A 171 -5.07 9.07 22.90
CA ARG A 171 -6.41 9.61 23.16
C ARG A 171 -7.15 9.94 21.87
N HIS A 172 -6.48 10.58 20.91
CA HIS A 172 -7.06 10.99 19.63
C HIS A 172 -6.15 10.60 18.46
N VAL A 173 -6.81 10.20 17.35
CA VAL A 173 -6.19 9.99 16.04
C VAL A 173 -7.04 10.73 15.01
N ARG A 174 -6.42 11.59 14.20
CA ARG A 174 -7.09 12.32 13.11
C ARG A 174 -6.42 11.97 11.81
N VAL A 175 -7.20 11.50 10.84
CA VAL A 175 -6.64 11.07 9.55
C VAL A 175 -7.49 11.61 8.42
N THR A 176 -6.82 12.21 7.44
CA THR A 176 -7.46 12.64 6.20
C THR A 176 -6.64 12.17 5.00
N TYR A 177 -7.33 11.81 3.91
CA TYR A 177 -6.68 11.61 2.62
C TYR A 177 -7.50 12.28 1.52
N LEU A 178 -6.99 13.40 1.04
CA LEU A 178 -7.70 14.34 0.21
C LEU A 178 -7.00 14.47 -1.15
N GLN A 179 -7.77 14.28 -2.21
CA GLN A 179 -7.34 14.45 -3.60
C GLN A 179 -8.39 15.24 -4.40
N ASP A 180 -8.05 15.77 -5.58
CA ASP A 180 -8.97 16.56 -6.41
C ASP A 180 -9.09 16.11 -7.86
N TRP A 181 -8.58 14.94 -8.20
CA TRP A 181 -8.51 14.50 -9.60
C TRP A 181 -9.86 14.10 -10.22
N LEU A 182 -10.94 13.95 -9.42
CA LEU A 182 -12.30 13.67 -9.88
C LEU A 182 -13.25 14.88 -9.86
N VAL A 183 -12.75 16.07 -9.50
CA VAL A 183 -13.58 17.29 -9.39
C VAL A 183 -14.25 17.66 -10.70
N ASP A 184 -13.58 17.43 -11.84
CA ASP A 184 -14.13 17.67 -13.16
C ASP A 184 -15.21 16.63 -13.48
N PRO A 185 -16.51 17.04 -13.65
CA PRO A 185 -17.58 16.10 -13.99
C PRO A 185 -17.42 15.48 -15.39
N GLN A 186 -16.55 16.05 -16.24
CA GLN A 186 -16.23 15.51 -17.55
C GLN A 186 -15.15 14.40 -17.52
N PHE A 187 -14.57 14.12 -16.35
CA PHE A 187 -13.68 12.97 -16.19
C PHE A 187 -14.44 11.68 -16.53
N PRO A 188 -13.89 10.78 -17.41
CA PRO A 188 -14.61 9.60 -17.88
C PRO A 188 -14.95 8.58 -16.81
N LEU A 189 -16.02 7.83 -17.03
CA LEU A 189 -16.45 6.71 -16.19
C LEU A 189 -15.48 5.53 -16.34
N THR A 190 -14.37 5.57 -15.61
CA THR A 190 -13.38 4.48 -15.56
C THR A 190 -13.84 3.36 -14.61
N TRP A 191 -13.11 2.24 -14.59
CA TRP A 191 -13.36 1.12 -13.69
C TRP A 191 -13.39 1.52 -12.19
N ARG A 192 -12.61 2.56 -11.80
CA ARG A 192 -12.58 3.10 -10.43
C ARG A 192 -13.88 3.71 -9.94
N LEU A 193 -14.84 3.92 -10.84
CA LEU A 193 -16.13 4.51 -10.55
C LEU A 193 -17.28 3.49 -10.65
N ARG A 194 -16.94 2.22 -10.82
CA ARG A 194 -17.87 1.10 -10.91
C ARG A 194 -17.65 0.13 -9.76
N ARG A 195 -18.68 -0.06 -8.93
CA ARG A 195 -18.62 -0.94 -7.74
C ARG A 195 -18.18 -2.37 -8.08
N GLU A 196 -18.68 -2.90 -9.19
CA GLU A 196 -18.36 -4.26 -9.66
C GLU A 196 -16.85 -4.50 -9.84
N GLN A 197 -16.10 -3.45 -10.21
CA GLN A 197 -14.66 -3.54 -10.48
C GLN A 197 -13.80 -2.99 -9.33
N ALA A 198 -14.27 -1.93 -8.66
CA ALA A 198 -13.49 -1.22 -7.64
C ALA A 198 -13.90 -1.55 -6.20
N GLY A 199 -15.03 -2.24 -6.00
CA GLY A 199 -15.62 -2.49 -4.67
C GLY A 199 -16.25 -1.23 -4.08
N SER A 200 -15.48 -0.18 -3.83
CA SER A 200 -15.92 1.12 -3.36
C SER A 200 -15.14 2.25 -4.03
N GLY A 201 -15.48 3.50 -3.72
CA GLY A 201 -14.89 4.68 -4.34
C GLY A 201 -13.67 5.23 -3.59
N SER A 202 -13.81 6.46 -3.06
CA SER A 202 -12.77 7.06 -2.23
C SER A 202 -12.50 6.26 -0.96
N LEU A 203 -13.51 5.57 -0.44
CA LEU A 203 -13.37 4.68 0.72
C LEU A 203 -12.35 3.56 0.46
N GLY A 204 -12.48 2.81 -0.64
CA GLY A 204 -11.52 1.74 -0.99
C GLY A 204 -10.19 2.27 -1.50
N ASP A 205 -10.22 3.33 -2.31
CA ASP A 205 -9.00 3.88 -2.92
C ASP A 205 -8.10 4.60 -1.91
N LEU A 206 -8.68 5.51 -1.11
CA LEU A 206 -7.97 6.35 -0.15
C LEU A 206 -8.21 5.89 1.29
N GLY A 207 -9.45 5.52 1.62
CA GLY A 207 -9.83 5.08 2.96
C GLY A 207 -9.05 3.86 3.44
N ALA A 208 -8.80 2.88 2.56
CA ALA A 208 -7.98 1.72 2.87
C ALA A 208 -6.58 2.10 3.40
N HIS A 209 -5.92 3.08 2.79
CA HIS A 209 -4.61 3.55 3.22
C HIS A 209 -4.66 4.22 4.61
N ILE A 210 -5.65 5.08 4.87
CA ILE A 210 -5.73 5.79 6.15
C ILE A 210 -6.16 4.87 7.29
N VAL A 211 -7.00 3.88 7.02
CA VAL A 211 -7.36 2.84 7.99
C VAL A 211 -6.14 2.00 8.34
N ASP A 212 -5.43 1.50 7.33
CA ASP A 212 -4.20 0.74 7.52
C ASP A 212 -3.15 1.52 8.31
N LEU A 213 -2.86 2.76 7.89
CA LEU A 213 -1.84 3.59 8.52
C LEU A 213 -2.20 3.92 9.99
N ALA A 214 -3.47 4.20 10.29
CA ALA A 214 -3.91 4.47 11.65
C ALA A 214 -3.75 3.23 12.55
N GLN A 215 -4.20 2.05 12.11
CA GLN A 215 -4.05 0.80 12.85
C GLN A 215 -2.56 0.44 13.03
N TYR A 216 -1.75 0.61 11.99
CA TYR A 216 -0.30 0.40 12.06
C TYR A 216 0.37 1.32 13.08
N LEU A 217 0.10 2.62 13.07
CA LEU A 217 0.73 3.57 13.99
C LEU A 217 0.27 3.39 15.43
N VAL A 218 -1.03 3.16 15.65
CA VAL A 218 -1.61 2.91 16.98
C VAL A 218 -1.16 1.54 17.52
N GLY A 219 -1.08 0.53 16.66
CA GLY A 219 -0.67 -0.84 17.02
C GLY A 219 -1.83 -1.72 17.48
N GLU A 220 -3.06 -1.32 17.20
CA GLU A 220 -4.28 -2.10 17.47
C GLU A 220 -5.32 -1.89 16.37
N PRO A 221 -6.24 -2.86 16.12
CA PRO A 221 -7.31 -2.72 15.16
C PRO A 221 -8.40 -1.79 15.67
N LEU A 222 -9.20 -1.21 14.75
CA LEU A 222 -10.41 -0.47 15.08
C LEU A 222 -11.51 -1.40 15.59
N ALA A 223 -12.26 -0.96 16.61
CA ALA A 223 -13.33 -1.74 17.24
C ALA A 223 -14.72 -1.48 16.64
N GLY A 224 -14.94 -0.31 16.03
CA GLY A 224 -16.22 0.05 15.41
C GLY A 224 -16.21 1.49 14.89
N VAL A 225 -17.20 1.79 14.03
CA VAL A 225 -17.30 3.05 13.27
C VAL A 225 -18.71 3.62 13.26
N SER A 226 -18.83 4.94 13.01
CA SER A 226 -20.05 5.65 12.60
C SER A 226 -19.72 6.54 11.41
N ALA A 227 -20.45 6.39 10.29
CA ALA A 227 -20.01 6.88 8.99
C ALA A 227 -21.09 7.59 8.17
N LEU A 228 -20.63 8.45 7.25
CA LEU A 228 -21.38 9.06 6.16
C LEU A 228 -20.59 8.85 4.86
N THR A 229 -21.28 8.54 3.78
CA THR A 229 -20.72 8.50 2.42
C THR A 229 -21.60 9.32 1.48
N GLU A 230 -21.01 9.88 0.41
CA GLU A 230 -21.77 10.62 -0.60
C GLU A 230 -21.15 10.41 -1.99
N THR A 231 -22.03 10.43 -3.02
CA THR A 231 -21.67 10.43 -4.43
C THR A 231 -22.12 11.76 -5.04
N PHE A 232 -21.19 12.68 -5.26
CA PHE A 232 -21.49 14.04 -5.74
C PHE A 232 -21.78 14.09 -7.24
N VAL A 233 -21.04 13.30 -8.05
CA VAL A 233 -21.21 13.22 -9.50
C VAL A 233 -21.72 11.85 -9.89
N ARG A 234 -23.04 11.73 -10.09
CA ARG A 234 -23.73 10.45 -10.30
C ARG A 234 -23.67 9.93 -11.72
N GLU A 235 -23.37 10.78 -12.68
CA GLU A 235 -23.24 10.41 -14.09
C GLU A 235 -21.97 10.98 -14.68
N ARG A 236 -21.28 10.19 -15.51
CA ARG A 236 -20.05 10.60 -16.18
C ARG A 236 -20.02 10.12 -17.63
N PRO A 237 -19.28 10.84 -18.52
CA PRO A 237 -19.07 10.41 -19.89
C PRO A 237 -18.46 9.01 -19.96
N LEU A 238 -18.88 8.20 -20.91
CA LEU A 238 -18.29 6.90 -21.18
C LEU A 238 -16.89 7.07 -21.80
N PRO A 239 -15.91 6.23 -21.47
CA PRO A 239 -14.60 6.27 -22.09
C PRO A 239 -14.62 5.72 -23.52
N THR A 240 -13.77 6.26 -24.42
CA THR A 240 -13.46 5.65 -25.72
C THR A 240 -12.18 4.83 -25.61
N GLY A 241 -12.27 3.51 -25.87
CA GLY A 241 -11.12 2.62 -25.85
C GLY A 241 -10.66 2.23 -24.45
N ALA A 242 -9.48 1.63 -24.36
CA ALA A 242 -8.89 1.19 -23.11
C ALA A 242 -8.50 2.39 -22.23
N THR A 243 -8.94 2.37 -20.98
CA THR A 243 -8.51 3.36 -19.97
C THR A 243 -7.19 2.93 -19.35
N SER A 244 -6.19 3.81 -19.36
CA SER A 244 -4.91 3.55 -18.69
C SER A 244 -4.70 4.51 -17.52
N GLY A 245 -4.48 3.96 -16.33
CA GLY A 245 -4.15 4.76 -15.16
C GLY A 245 -5.25 5.73 -14.74
N LEU A 246 -4.92 7.03 -14.68
CA LEU A 246 -5.80 8.13 -14.27
C LEU A 246 -6.32 8.96 -15.46
N SER A 247 -6.20 8.48 -16.70
CA SER A 247 -6.62 9.21 -17.91
C SER A 247 -7.43 8.35 -18.85
N ALA A 248 -8.41 8.96 -19.51
CA ALA A 248 -9.21 8.34 -20.58
C ALA A 248 -9.77 9.43 -21.51
N VAL A 249 -10.05 9.06 -22.76
CA VAL A 249 -10.75 9.92 -23.73
C VAL A 249 -12.24 9.61 -23.67
N THR A 250 -13.10 10.61 -23.82
CA THR A 250 -14.56 10.47 -23.73
C THR A 250 -15.22 10.12 -25.05
N SER A 251 -16.32 9.36 -25.01
CA SER A 251 -17.25 9.11 -26.12
C SER A 251 -18.57 9.87 -25.94
N ALA A 252 -19.46 9.78 -26.93
CA ALA A 252 -20.82 10.19 -26.76
C ALA A 252 -21.57 9.21 -25.85
N GLY A 253 -22.28 9.75 -24.84
CA GLY A 253 -23.06 9.00 -23.86
C GLY A 253 -22.50 9.10 -22.45
N THR A 254 -23.35 8.81 -21.47
CA THR A 254 -23.03 8.82 -20.04
C THR A 254 -23.33 7.45 -19.41
N GLY A 255 -22.77 7.20 -18.23
CA GLY A 255 -23.06 6.05 -17.41
C GLY A 255 -23.06 6.41 -15.91
N GLN A 256 -23.70 5.56 -15.11
CA GLN A 256 -23.87 5.80 -13.68
C GLN A 256 -22.59 5.50 -12.93
N VAL A 257 -22.23 6.39 -12.00
CA VAL A 257 -21.25 6.16 -10.94
C VAL A 257 -21.93 5.38 -9.84
N THR A 258 -21.31 4.27 -9.41
CA THR A 258 -21.91 3.35 -8.43
C THR A 258 -21.10 3.24 -7.14
N VAL A 259 -20.16 4.14 -6.93
CA VAL A 259 -19.27 4.20 -5.75
C VAL A 259 -19.32 5.58 -5.09
N ASP A 260 -18.81 5.67 -3.88
CA ASP A 260 -18.67 6.91 -3.12
C ASP A 260 -17.59 7.86 -3.71
N ASP A 261 -17.84 9.16 -3.59
CA ASP A 261 -16.88 10.23 -3.88
C ASP A 261 -16.21 10.76 -2.60
N ALA A 262 -16.90 10.58 -1.46
CA ALA A 262 -16.41 10.95 -0.14
C ALA A 262 -16.92 9.98 0.92
N ALA A 263 -16.06 9.67 1.90
CA ALA A 263 -16.37 8.92 3.10
C ALA A 263 -15.79 9.65 4.32
N LEU A 264 -16.66 9.98 5.29
CA LEU A 264 -16.32 10.59 6.56
C LEU A 264 -16.79 9.67 7.68
N PHE A 265 -15.92 9.33 8.63
CA PHE A 265 -16.32 8.47 9.74
C PHE A 265 -15.53 8.73 11.01
N THR A 266 -16.14 8.41 12.13
CA THR A 266 -15.48 8.34 13.44
C THR A 266 -15.33 6.88 13.85
N ALA A 267 -14.32 6.58 14.64
CA ALA A 267 -14.01 5.24 15.08
C ALA A 267 -13.52 5.21 16.54
N ARG A 268 -13.49 4.01 17.11
CA ARG A 268 -12.94 3.76 18.43
C ARG A 268 -11.93 2.62 18.36
N PHE A 269 -10.82 2.79 19.06
CA PHE A 269 -9.87 1.70 19.34
C PHE A 269 -10.24 0.97 20.64
N PRO A 270 -9.86 -0.31 20.81
CA PRO A 270 -10.08 -1.06 22.06
C PRO A 270 -9.48 -0.39 23.30
N SER A 271 -8.34 0.28 23.17
CA SER A 271 -7.72 1.09 24.23
C SER A 271 -8.54 2.29 24.69
N GLY A 272 -9.61 2.63 23.96
CA GLY A 272 -10.50 3.77 24.22
C GLY A 272 -10.12 5.04 23.46
N ALA A 273 -9.06 5.05 22.68
CA ALA A 273 -8.73 6.17 21.81
C ALA A 273 -9.82 6.39 20.76
N LEU A 274 -10.13 7.66 20.49
CA LEU A 274 -11.10 8.08 19.47
C LEU A 274 -10.37 8.45 18.18
N ALA A 275 -10.97 8.10 17.04
CA ALA A 275 -10.42 8.46 15.74
C ALA A 275 -11.47 9.15 14.84
N SER A 276 -10.99 10.03 13.95
CA SER A 276 -11.77 10.60 12.86
C SER A 276 -11.04 10.40 11.53
N PHE A 277 -11.80 10.06 10.49
CA PHE A 277 -11.30 9.76 9.16
C PHE A 277 -12.07 10.53 8.11
N GLU A 278 -11.36 10.99 7.08
CA GLU A 278 -11.93 11.60 5.88
C GLU A 278 -11.15 11.15 4.65
N ALA A 279 -11.87 10.57 3.68
CA ALA A 279 -11.34 10.16 2.39
C ALA A 279 -12.18 10.75 1.27
N THR A 280 -11.60 11.57 0.38
CA THR A 280 -12.32 12.12 -0.76
C THR A 280 -11.41 12.41 -1.95
N ARG A 281 -11.96 12.26 -3.17
CA ARG A 281 -11.31 12.62 -4.43
C ARG A 281 -11.81 13.95 -5.00
N TYR A 282 -12.52 14.75 -4.14
CA TYR A 282 -13.19 16.01 -4.51
C TYR A 282 -12.70 17.23 -3.74
N ALA A 283 -11.60 17.14 -3.00
CA ALA A 283 -11.04 18.23 -2.23
C ALA A 283 -10.22 19.18 -3.12
N THR A 284 -10.88 20.06 -3.85
CA THR A 284 -10.27 21.03 -4.79
C THR A 284 -9.03 21.70 -4.21
N GLY A 285 -7.90 21.57 -4.89
CA GLY A 285 -6.59 22.11 -4.48
C GLY A 285 -5.71 21.15 -3.68
N ARG A 286 -6.21 19.96 -3.27
CA ARG A 286 -5.42 18.92 -2.64
C ARG A 286 -4.99 17.87 -3.67
N LYS A 287 -3.69 17.61 -3.79
CA LYS A 287 -3.17 16.70 -4.83
C LYS A 287 -2.97 15.28 -4.31
N ASN A 288 -2.30 15.14 -3.16
CA ASN A 288 -2.07 13.84 -2.52
C ASN A 288 -1.93 14.01 -1.00
N ALA A 289 -2.88 14.73 -0.40
CA ALA A 289 -2.81 15.20 0.98
C ALA A 289 -3.31 14.13 1.97
N LEU A 290 -2.49 13.10 2.22
CA LEU A 290 -2.68 12.21 3.36
C LEU A 290 -2.05 12.85 4.58
N ARG A 291 -2.84 13.05 5.64
CA ARG A 291 -2.39 13.59 6.91
C ARG A 291 -2.85 12.73 8.06
N ILE A 292 -1.98 12.52 9.03
CA ILE A 292 -2.31 11.83 10.27
C ILE A 292 -1.71 12.56 11.46
N GLU A 293 -2.51 12.73 12.52
CA GLU A 293 -2.08 13.28 13.79
C GLU A 293 -2.53 12.37 14.94
N LEU A 294 -1.60 12.03 15.81
CA LEU A 294 -1.83 11.25 17.02
C LEU A 294 -1.57 12.12 18.25
N ASN A 295 -2.52 12.16 19.18
CA ASN A 295 -2.38 12.88 20.45
C ASN A 295 -2.49 11.91 21.62
N GLY A 296 -1.46 11.88 22.43
CA GLY A 296 -1.35 11.05 23.63
C GLY A 296 -1.21 11.86 24.91
N GLU A 297 -0.98 11.18 26.03
CA GLU A 297 -0.81 11.80 27.35
C GLU A 297 0.52 12.54 27.49
N ARG A 298 1.55 12.09 26.77
CA ARG A 298 2.94 12.55 26.91
C ARG A 298 3.46 13.26 25.67
N GLY A 299 2.71 13.28 24.57
CA GLY A 299 3.15 13.93 23.35
C GLY A 299 2.17 13.74 22.20
N SER A 300 2.51 14.39 21.09
CA SER A 300 1.76 14.31 19.83
C SER A 300 2.70 14.12 18.65
N LEU A 301 2.22 13.42 17.63
CA LEU A 301 2.92 13.26 16.34
C LEU A 301 1.98 13.71 15.23
N ALA A 302 2.53 14.35 14.19
CA ALA A 302 1.79 14.66 12.97
C ALA A 302 2.67 14.40 11.73
N PHE A 303 2.06 13.79 10.71
CA PHE A 303 2.68 13.51 9.41
C PHE A 303 1.82 14.06 8.28
N ASP A 304 2.47 14.56 7.23
CA ASP A 304 1.86 15.04 5.99
C ASP A 304 2.61 14.43 4.79
N LEU A 305 1.91 13.64 3.96
CA LEU A 305 2.49 12.95 2.81
C LEU A 305 3.07 13.92 1.76
N GLU A 306 2.49 15.13 1.63
CA GLU A 306 3.03 16.18 0.76
C GLU A 306 4.34 16.78 1.30
N ARG A 307 4.73 16.38 2.53
CA ARG A 307 6.03 16.64 3.17
C ARG A 307 6.70 15.34 3.61
N LEU A 308 6.84 14.42 2.68
CA LEU A 308 7.17 13.00 2.87
C LEU A 308 8.34 12.73 3.85
N ASN A 309 9.32 13.62 3.91
CA ASN A 309 10.55 13.45 4.71
C ASN A 309 10.48 14.19 6.06
N GLU A 310 9.31 14.63 6.49
CA GLU A 310 9.15 15.42 7.71
C GLU A 310 8.18 14.72 8.67
N LEU A 311 8.50 14.77 9.96
CA LEU A 311 7.62 14.37 11.04
C LEU A 311 7.56 15.50 12.06
N SER A 312 6.38 15.90 12.50
CA SER A 312 6.20 16.87 13.58
C SER A 312 5.99 16.13 14.90
N PHE A 313 6.74 16.50 15.95
CA PHE A 313 6.63 15.93 17.28
C PHE A 313 6.53 16.99 18.33
N HIS A 314 5.58 16.87 19.24
CA HIS A 314 5.45 17.64 20.47
C HIS A 314 5.68 16.75 21.67
N ASP A 315 6.58 17.16 22.56
CA ASP A 315 6.84 16.49 23.83
C ASP A 315 6.14 17.27 24.96
N ALA A 316 5.10 16.67 25.54
CA ALA A 316 4.33 17.29 26.61
C ALA A 316 5.05 17.28 27.99
N THR A 317 6.25 16.70 28.07
CA THR A 317 7.09 16.71 29.28
C THR A 317 8.03 17.92 29.33
N GLU A 318 8.15 18.68 28.24
CA GLU A 318 8.92 19.92 28.16
C GLU A 318 8.23 21.08 28.91
N PRO A 319 9.00 22.06 29.44
CA PRO A 319 8.42 23.25 30.06
C PRO A 319 7.49 23.99 29.07
N GLY A 320 6.28 24.37 29.51
CA GLY A 320 5.26 24.94 28.64
C GLY A 320 5.67 26.21 27.89
N ALA A 321 6.63 26.99 28.42
CA ALA A 321 7.17 28.16 27.74
C ALA A 321 8.06 27.85 26.53
N GLU A 322 8.54 26.61 26.41
CA GLU A 322 9.48 26.16 25.39
C GLU A 322 8.86 25.06 24.54
N ALA A 323 7.76 24.44 24.99
CA ALA A 323 7.10 23.34 24.31
C ALA A 323 6.41 23.80 23.02
N GLY A 324 6.54 23.00 21.98
CA GLY A 324 5.89 23.24 20.68
C GLY A 324 6.08 22.04 19.76
N PHE A 325 5.39 22.02 18.64
CA PHE A 325 5.70 21.05 17.60
C PHE A 325 7.07 21.36 17.00
N ARG A 326 8.02 20.45 17.18
CA ARG A 326 9.30 20.48 16.48
C ARG A 326 9.23 19.62 15.21
N ARG A 327 9.87 20.11 14.17
CA ARG A 327 10.05 19.36 12.91
C ARG A 327 11.25 18.42 13.06
N ILE A 328 11.05 17.14 12.76
CA ILE A 328 12.11 16.14 12.57
C ILE A 328 12.26 15.95 11.08
N LEU A 329 13.44 16.28 10.52
CA LEU A 329 13.78 15.94 9.15
C LEU A 329 14.27 14.48 9.16
N VAL A 330 13.47 13.58 8.58
CA VAL A 330 13.71 12.14 8.62
C VAL A 330 14.65 11.76 7.48
N THR A 331 15.93 12.05 7.68
CA THR A 331 17.01 11.82 6.70
C THR A 331 18.30 11.30 7.34
N GLU A 332 18.31 11.06 8.66
CA GLU A 332 19.47 10.52 9.37
C GLU A 332 19.59 9.00 9.15
N PRO A 333 20.81 8.41 9.14
CA PRO A 333 21.01 6.97 8.96
C PRO A 333 20.29 6.09 10.00
N ASP A 334 20.07 6.62 11.22
CA ASP A 334 19.34 5.91 12.29
C ASP A 334 17.82 5.88 12.09
N HIS A 335 17.29 6.63 11.14
CA HIS A 335 15.89 6.53 10.75
C HIS A 335 15.63 5.27 9.93
N PRO A 336 14.44 4.66 10.01
CA PRO A 336 14.11 3.46 9.26
C PRO A 336 14.38 3.61 7.76
N TYR A 337 15.02 2.61 7.14
CA TYR A 337 15.37 2.51 5.72
C TYR A 337 16.48 3.44 5.22
N LEU A 338 16.97 4.40 6.00
CA LEU A 338 17.85 5.45 5.47
C LEU A 338 19.34 5.10 5.47
N ASP A 339 19.73 4.04 6.12
CA ASP A 339 21.13 3.57 6.23
C ASP A 339 21.76 3.23 4.86
N ALA A 340 20.95 2.89 3.87
CA ALA A 340 21.41 2.53 2.52
C ALA A 340 21.25 3.65 1.49
N TRP A 341 20.68 4.79 1.86
CA TRP A 341 20.41 5.87 0.92
C TRP A 341 21.47 6.99 0.96
N TRP A 342 21.03 8.22 0.92
CA TRP A 342 21.86 9.41 0.73
C TRP A 342 22.31 10.00 2.08
N PRO A 343 23.37 10.83 2.08
CA PRO A 343 23.74 11.58 3.28
C PRO A 343 22.58 12.43 3.83
N PRO A 344 22.57 12.75 5.16
CA PRO A 344 21.54 13.57 5.78
C PRO A 344 21.17 14.84 4.99
N GLY A 345 19.91 15.19 4.97
CA GLY A 345 19.39 16.35 4.23
C GLY A 345 18.92 16.04 2.81
N HIS A 346 19.19 14.86 2.26
CA HIS A 346 18.71 14.45 0.95
C HIS A 346 17.41 13.65 1.11
N GLY A 347 16.30 14.23 0.68
CA GLY A 347 14.97 13.61 0.80
C GLY A 347 14.73 12.48 -0.19
N LEU A 348 13.85 11.56 0.19
CA LEU A 348 13.34 10.49 -0.66
C LEU A 348 12.02 10.91 -1.33
N GLY A 349 11.62 10.20 -2.40
CA GLY A 349 10.37 10.38 -3.12
C GLY A 349 9.39 9.23 -2.93
N TYR A 350 8.23 9.33 -3.58
CA TYR A 350 7.13 8.34 -3.53
C TYR A 350 7.59 6.94 -3.95
N GLU A 351 8.39 6.83 -5.00
CA GLU A 351 8.89 5.57 -5.56
C GLU A 351 9.73 4.75 -4.56
N HIS A 352 10.41 5.41 -3.62
CA HIS A 352 11.23 4.74 -2.61
C HIS A 352 10.40 3.86 -1.67
N THR A 353 9.11 4.15 -1.47
CA THR A 353 8.23 3.31 -0.66
C THR A 353 8.06 1.91 -1.24
N PHE A 354 8.07 1.77 -2.56
CA PHE A 354 8.03 0.47 -3.27
C PHE A 354 9.37 -0.25 -3.22
N VAL A 355 10.48 0.48 -3.21
CA VAL A 355 11.81 -0.09 -3.00
C VAL A 355 11.91 -0.70 -1.61
N HIS A 356 11.44 0.01 -0.58
CA HIS A 356 11.39 -0.49 0.80
C HIS A 356 10.42 -1.67 0.93
N GLN A 357 9.29 -1.65 0.20
CA GLN A 357 8.34 -2.76 0.16
C GLN A 357 8.96 -4.04 -0.42
N ALA A 358 9.68 -3.92 -1.53
CA ALA A 358 10.40 -5.03 -2.13
C ALA A 358 11.49 -5.57 -1.18
N ARG A 359 12.27 -4.67 -0.53
CA ARG A 359 13.26 -5.04 0.49
C ARG A 359 12.63 -5.88 1.61
N ASP A 360 11.56 -5.39 2.23
CA ASP A 360 10.93 -6.05 3.37
C ASP A 360 10.34 -7.41 2.99
N LEU A 361 9.78 -7.53 1.77
CA LEU A 361 9.25 -8.78 1.27
C LEU A 361 10.37 -9.81 1.01
N VAL A 362 11.47 -9.38 0.40
CA VAL A 362 12.64 -10.25 0.15
C VAL A 362 13.20 -10.79 1.47
N HIS A 363 13.31 -9.94 2.49
CA HIS A 363 13.73 -10.38 3.84
C HIS A 363 12.72 -11.36 4.45
N ALA A 364 11.41 -11.08 4.37
CA ALA A 364 10.39 -11.97 4.89
C ALA A 364 10.43 -13.36 4.23
N ILE A 365 10.66 -13.41 2.92
CA ILE A 365 10.80 -14.66 2.16
C ILE A 365 12.06 -15.43 2.61
N ALA A 366 13.21 -14.77 2.66
CA ALA A 366 14.47 -15.44 3.01
C ALA A 366 14.49 -15.94 4.46
N GLU A 367 13.83 -15.24 5.37
CA GLU A 367 13.74 -15.56 6.79
C GLU A 367 12.57 -16.51 7.12
N GLY A 368 11.69 -16.79 6.15
CA GLY A 368 10.48 -17.61 6.36
C GLY A 368 9.52 -16.99 7.40
N ARG A 369 9.53 -15.68 7.58
CA ARG A 369 8.68 -14.99 8.56
C ARG A 369 7.42 -14.41 7.92
N ARG A 370 6.40 -14.20 8.74
CA ARG A 370 5.20 -13.47 8.32
C ARG A 370 5.58 -12.04 7.90
N PRO A 371 5.06 -11.57 6.76
CA PRO A 371 5.29 -10.19 6.34
C PRO A 371 4.39 -9.22 7.12
N GLU A 372 4.80 -7.97 7.17
CA GLU A 372 3.97 -6.84 7.63
C GLU A 372 3.92 -5.77 6.54
N PRO A 373 2.71 -5.45 5.98
CA PRO A 373 1.41 -6.03 6.30
C PRO A 373 1.17 -7.38 5.65
N SER A 374 0.50 -8.28 6.38
CA SER A 374 0.05 -9.59 5.92
C SER A 374 -1.33 -9.52 5.24
N PHE A 375 -1.80 -10.62 4.65
CA PHE A 375 -3.18 -10.72 4.17
C PHE A 375 -4.22 -10.63 5.31
N ALA A 376 -3.85 -11.00 6.54
CA ALA A 376 -4.70 -10.77 7.71
C ALA A 376 -4.87 -9.28 8.03
N ASP A 377 -3.83 -8.46 7.87
CA ASP A 377 -3.95 -6.99 7.95
C ASP A 377 -4.87 -6.46 6.84
N GLY A 378 -4.74 -6.99 5.62
CA GLY A 378 -5.63 -6.63 4.50
C GLY A 378 -7.09 -6.98 4.75
N LEU A 379 -7.36 -8.16 5.32
CA LEU A 379 -8.70 -8.57 5.74
C LEU A 379 -9.26 -7.62 6.83
N GLN A 380 -8.45 -7.26 7.83
CA GLN A 380 -8.87 -6.33 8.87
C GLN A 380 -9.24 -4.96 8.29
N VAL A 381 -8.47 -4.44 7.34
CA VAL A 381 -8.83 -3.21 6.63
C VAL A 381 -10.15 -3.39 5.89
N GLN A 382 -10.34 -4.49 5.15
CA GLN A 382 -11.58 -4.75 4.40
C GLN A 382 -12.81 -4.82 5.30
N ARG A 383 -12.69 -5.42 6.51
CA ARG A 383 -13.76 -5.41 7.53
C ARG A 383 -14.12 -4.00 7.98
N VAL A 384 -13.13 -3.11 8.13
CA VAL A 384 -13.39 -1.70 8.46
C VAL A 384 -14.14 -1.00 7.34
N LEU A 385 -13.71 -1.19 6.07
CA LEU A 385 -14.40 -0.59 4.92
C LEU A 385 -15.86 -1.04 4.83
N ALA A 386 -16.12 -2.34 5.00
CA ALA A 386 -17.48 -2.88 5.02
C ALA A 386 -18.33 -2.31 6.17
N ALA A 387 -17.75 -2.18 7.37
CA ALA A 387 -18.45 -1.57 8.50
C ALA A 387 -18.76 -0.07 8.28
N VAL A 388 -17.90 0.67 7.56
CA VAL A 388 -18.14 2.06 7.15
C VAL A 388 -19.34 2.13 6.19
N GLU A 389 -19.39 1.27 5.16
CA GLU A 389 -20.53 1.20 4.22
C GLU A 389 -21.82 0.86 4.97
N GLU A 390 -21.80 -0.20 5.78
CA GLU A 390 -22.97 -0.61 6.58
C GLU A 390 -23.47 0.50 7.51
N SER A 391 -22.56 1.21 8.19
CA SER A 391 -22.92 2.33 9.06
C SER A 391 -23.57 3.47 8.28
N ALA A 392 -23.01 3.84 7.11
CA ALA A 392 -23.56 4.89 6.26
C ALA A 392 -24.95 4.55 5.73
N GLU A 393 -25.17 3.31 5.28
CA GLU A 393 -26.48 2.80 4.83
C GLU A 393 -27.53 2.81 5.95
N LYS A 394 -27.10 2.65 7.20
CA LYS A 394 -27.95 2.67 8.41
C LYS A 394 -28.01 4.05 9.08
N ASN A 395 -27.79 5.15 8.33
CA ASN A 395 -27.83 6.53 8.84
C ASN A 395 -26.86 6.77 10.01
N SER A 396 -25.60 6.38 9.83
CA SER A 396 -24.51 6.57 10.79
C SER A 396 -24.63 5.80 12.12
N VAL A 397 -25.41 4.73 12.15
CA VAL A 397 -25.47 3.86 13.34
C VAL A 397 -24.08 3.27 13.60
N TYR A 398 -23.66 3.29 14.87
CA TYR A 398 -22.39 2.69 15.26
C TYR A 398 -22.37 1.20 14.91
N THR A 399 -21.44 0.81 14.06
CA THR A 399 -21.29 -0.55 13.55
C THR A 399 -20.01 -1.17 14.12
N PRO A 400 -20.08 -2.22 14.95
CA PRO A 400 -18.92 -2.95 15.42
C PRO A 400 -18.18 -3.62 14.27
N ILE A 401 -16.86 -3.68 14.35
CA ILE A 401 -16.02 -4.40 13.40
C ILE A 401 -15.78 -5.81 13.93
N ALA A 402 -16.14 -6.82 13.14
CA ALA A 402 -15.87 -8.21 13.48
C ALA A 402 -14.33 -8.46 13.52
N VAL A 403 -13.88 -9.13 14.58
CA VAL A 403 -12.46 -9.50 14.75
C VAL A 403 -12.16 -10.82 14.06
#